data_03d80345f8c6fb6dfa199249f3801720
#
_entry.id   03d80345f8c6fb6dfa199249f3801720
#
_cell.length_a   1.000
_cell.length_b   1.000
_cell.length_c   1.000
_cell.angle_alpha   90.00
_cell.angle_beta   90.00
_cell.angle_gamma   90.00
#
_symmetry.space_group_name_H-M   'P 1'
#
loop_
_entity.id
_entity.type
_entity.pdbx_description
1 polymer ?
#
loop_
_entity_poly.entity_id
_entity_poly.type
_entity_poly.pdbx_seq_one_letter_code
_entity_poly.pdbx_strand_id
1 'polypeptide(L)'
;MVDAVALGSGLVGEFVINQLTKLGYQVHVIDLKIPDLIKNNTNVTYQEGDVFELLNQMPQAGVAVNMLPGRIGEQVRTILIEGGKDVVDLAFTEQDPSQHQKLAKENSSTLIWDVGIAPGLSNMIIKKEFDEDNKILSATIKVGGNPQSPDDTWSYMAPFSPSDVIEEYTRPARILVDGEVKTVPALTEKHSIDVDGFGKMEAFLTDGLRSLLVANLSKNMKEYTVRWPGHITKWIDLAGELTEDELLDAWKFDKQRDEFTWMEIAMNYAEKSVTWIISDTGKDGFSSMARSTGLVTIACFIELMNKTNNQSTLASSGIYSPEDLDLSLIHISEPTRPTL
;
A
#
# COMPACT_ATOMS: atom_id res chain seq x y z
N MET A 1 20.40 7.65 -19.19
CA MET A 1 19.81 8.21 -17.96
C MET A 1 18.54 7.41 -17.74
N VAL A 2 18.25 7.00 -16.53
CA VAL A 2 17.00 6.30 -16.20
C VAL A 2 16.04 7.27 -15.53
N ASP A 3 14.73 7.07 -15.72
CA ASP A 3 13.70 7.93 -15.14
C ASP A 3 13.40 7.49 -13.71
N ALA A 4 13.40 6.18 -13.46
CA ALA A 4 13.10 5.56 -12.19
C ALA A 4 14.14 4.52 -11.75
N VAL A 5 14.38 4.42 -10.44
CA VAL A 5 14.97 3.24 -9.81
C VAL A 5 13.90 2.52 -9.01
N ALA A 6 13.60 1.28 -9.35
CA ALA A 6 12.65 0.41 -8.66
C ALA A 6 13.41 -0.56 -7.74
N LEU A 7 13.14 -0.48 -6.44
CA LEU A 7 13.70 -1.35 -5.42
C LEU A 7 12.65 -2.38 -5.01
N GLY A 8 12.88 -3.63 -5.37
CA GLY A 8 11.91 -4.72 -5.26
C GLY A 8 11.12 -4.97 -6.55
N SER A 9 11.05 -6.24 -6.95
CA SER A 9 10.35 -6.73 -8.15
C SER A 9 9.42 -7.90 -7.84
N GLY A 10 8.89 -7.94 -6.60
CA GLY A 10 7.87 -8.89 -6.19
C GLY A 10 6.53 -8.66 -6.90
N LEU A 11 5.42 -9.21 -6.38
CA LEU A 11 4.11 -9.16 -7.04
C LEU A 11 3.68 -7.73 -7.45
N VAL A 12 3.79 -6.77 -6.53
CA VAL A 12 3.46 -5.35 -6.80
C VAL A 12 4.51 -4.71 -7.70
N GLY A 13 5.80 -4.96 -7.43
CA GLY A 13 6.91 -4.40 -8.21
C GLY A 13 6.88 -4.82 -9.66
N GLU A 14 6.56 -6.08 -9.96
CA GLU A 14 6.39 -6.60 -11.33
C GLU A 14 5.33 -5.80 -12.11
N PHE A 15 4.19 -5.50 -11.48
CA PHE A 15 3.15 -4.68 -12.08
C PHE A 15 3.60 -3.23 -12.29
N VAL A 16 4.14 -2.59 -11.26
CA VAL A 16 4.59 -1.18 -11.32
C VAL A 16 5.63 -0.99 -12.42
N ILE A 17 6.68 -1.82 -12.45
CA ILE A 17 7.74 -1.76 -13.47
C ILE A 17 7.16 -1.93 -14.87
N ASN A 18 6.25 -2.91 -15.06
CA ASN A 18 5.60 -3.13 -16.35
C ASN A 18 4.78 -1.90 -16.80
N GLN A 19 4.03 -1.28 -15.89
CA GLN A 19 3.23 -0.11 -16.24
C GLN A 19 4.11 1.13 -16.53
N LEU A 20 5.13 1.39 -15.72
CA LEU A 20 6.07 2.49 -15.97
C LEU A 20 6.73 2.36 -17.35
N THR A 21 7.17 1.15 -17.70
CA THR A 21 7.78 0.92 -19.03
C THR A 21 6.79 1.04 -20.18
N LYS A 22 5.51 0.65 -19.99
CA LYS A 22 4.44 0.90 -20.97
C LYS A 22 4.15 2.39 -21.17
N LEU A 23 4.33 3.20 -20.14
CA LEU A 23 4.25 4.66 -20.22
C LEU A 23 5.49 5.31 -20.85
N GLY A 24 6.50 4.52 -21.22
CA GLY A 24 7.70 4.97 -21.90
C GLY A 24 8.89 5.30 -20.98
N TYR A 25 8.76 5.12 -19.67
CA TYR A 25 9.85 5.39 -18.72
C TYR A 25 10.95 4.33 -18.79
N GLN A 26 12.19 4.76 -18.62
CA GLN A 26 13.37 3.90 -18.48
C GLN A 26 13.56 3.58 -16.99
N VAL A 27 13.49 2.29 -16.63
CA VAL A 27 13.51 1.83 -15.24
C VAL A 27 14.75 1.00 -14.97
N HIS A 28 15.46 1.32 -13.88
CA HIS A 28 16.52 0.48 -13.34
C HIS A 28 15.98 -0.30 -12.15
N VAL A 29 16.12 -1.63 -12.14
CA VAL A 29 15.55 -2.52 -11.13
C VAL A 29 16.65 -3.12 -10.27
N ILE A 30 16.48 -3.08 -8.95
CA ILE A 30 17.36 -3.76 -7.98
C ILE A 30 16.52 -4.72 -7.14
N ASP A 31 16.88 -6.00 -7.15
CA ASP A 31 16.25 -7.04 -6.33
C ASP A 31 17.22 -8.23 -6.15
N LEU A 32 17.00 -9.05 -5.14
CA LEU A 32 17.73 -10.31 -4.96
C LEU A 32 17.52 -11.27 -6.14
N LYS A 33 16.30 -11.26 -6.71
CA LYS A 33 15.94 -12.08 -7.87
C LYS A 33 14.91 -11.37 -8.73
N ILE A 34 15.26 -11.12 -9.98
CA ILE A 34 14.41 -10.38 -10.91
C ILE A 34 13.66 -11.35 -11.84
N PRO A 35 12.31 -11.20 -11.98
CA PRO A 35 11.50 -12.01 -12.89
C PRO A 35 11.92 -11.88 -14.36
N ASP A 36 11.80 -12.98 -15.13
CA ASP A 36 12.16 -12.98 -16.56
C ASP A 36 11.34 -11.98 -17.38
N LEU A 37 10.09 -11.73 -17.01
CA LEU A 37 9.25 -10.72 -17.63
C LEU A 37 9.92 -9.33 -17.59
N ILE A 38 10.55 -8.99 -16.48
CA ILE A 38 11.27 -7.72 -16.27
C ILE A 38 12.60 -7.75 -17.03
N LYS A 39 13.39 -8.84 -16.94
CA LYS A 39 14.68 -8.97 -17.61
C LYS A 39 14.58 -8.84 -19.14
N ASN A 40 13.48 -9.31 -19.71
CA ASN A 40 13.24 -9.26 -21.15
C ASN A 40 12.66 -7.93 -21.65
N ASN A 41 12.42 -6.96 -20.78
CA ASN A 41 11.87 -5.65 -21.16
C ASN A 41 12.98 -4.70 -21.59
N THR A 42 12.88 -4.18 -22.81
CA THR A 42 13.90 -3.31 -23.43
C THR A 42 14.05 -1.94 -22.74
N ASN A 43 13.03 -1.50 -21.99
CA ASN A 43 13.05 -0.26 -21.21
C ASN A 43 13.56 -0.48 -19.78
N VAL A 44 14.09 -1.69 -19.48
CA VAL A 44 14.61 -2.03 -18.16
C VAL A 44 16.10 -2.30 -18.22
N THR A 45 16.83 -1.74 -17.27
CA THR A 45 18.15 -2.22 -16.85
C THR A 45 18.03 -2.77 -15.44
N TYR A 46 18.89 -3.69 -15.02
CA TYR A 46 18.75 -4.31 -13.72
C TYR A 46 20.07 -4.76 -13.08
N GLN A 47 20.05 -4.90 -11.76
CA GLN A 47 21.09 -5.53 -10.97
C GLN A 47 20.45 -6.52 -9.97
N GLU A 48 20.92 -7.78 -9.97
CA GLU A 48 20.52 -8.77 -8.98
C GLU A 48 21.53 -8.78 -7.83
N GLY A 49 21.05 -8.65 -6.60
CA GLY A 49 21.86 -8.67 -5.38
C GLY A 49 21.19 -7.98 -4.21
N ASP A 50 21.91 -7.94 -3.10
CA ASP A 50 21.46 -7.26 -1.89
C ASP A 50 21.35 -5.74 -2.14
N VAL A 51 20.19 -5.18 -1.79
CA VAL A 51 19.91 -3.75 -2.00
C VAL A 51 20.93 -2.87 -1.28
N PHE A 52 21.36 -3.22 -0.07
CA PHE A 52 22.34 -2.43 0.69
C PHE A 52 23.73 -2.39 0.06
N GLU A 53 24.12 -3.43 -0.67
CA GLU A 53 25.35 -3.45 -1.43
C GLU A 53 25.27 -2.63 -2.72
N LEU A 54 24.06 -2.55 -3.31
CA LEU A 54 23.84 -1.97 -4.62
C LEU A 54 23.36 -0.50 -4.59
N LEU A 55 22.80 -0.01 -3.46
CA LEU A 55 22.30 1.37 -3.35
C LEU A 55 23.34 2.43 -3.75
N ASN A 56 24.59 2.25 -3.37
CA ASN A 56 25.68 3.18 -3.72
C ASN A 56 26.10 3.12 -5.20
N GLN A 57 25.64 2.11 -5.92
CA GLN A 57 25.97 1.87 -7.34
C GLN A 57 24.78 2.19 -8.26
N MET A 58 23.62 2.57 -7.68
CA MET A 58 22.44 2.82 -8.50
C MET A 58 22.64 4.05 -9.40
N PRO A 59 22.09 4.00 -10.63
CA PRO A 59 22.20 5.12 -11.56
C PRO A 59 21.49 6.38 -11.05
N GLN A 60 21.85 7.52 -11.60
CA GLN A 60 21.09 8.75 -11.40
C GLN A 60 19.70 8.58 -12.02
N ALA A 61 18.68 8.82 -11.22
CA ALA A 61 17.27 8.74 -11.61
C ALA A 61 16.49 9.93 -11.03
N GLY A 62 15.35 10.24 -11.65
CA GLY A 62 14.43 11.27 -11.15
C GLY A 62 13.76 10.85 -9.85
N VAL A 63 13.24 9.62 -9.80
CA VAL A 63 12.46 9.09 -8.68
C VAL A 63 12.92 7.67 -8.32
N ALA A 64 13.00 7.37 -7.03
CA ALA A 64 13.12 6.02 -6.51
C ALA A 64 11.75 5.49 -6.09
N VAL A 65 11.44 4.22 -6.38
CA VAL A 65 10.23 3.53 -5.94
C VAL A 65 10.63 2.41 -4.99
N ASN A 66 10.35 2.57 -3.70
CA ASN A 66 10.69 1.59 -2.65
C ASN A 66 9.52 0.63 -2.43
N MET A 67 9.64 -0.58 -2.95
CA MET A 67 8.66 -1.66 -2.87
C MET A 67 9.17 -2.86 -2.06
N LEU A 68 10.12 -2.60 -1.18
CA LEU A 68 10.74 -3.60 -0.31
C LEU A 68 9.86 -3.89 0.92
N PRO A 69 9.98 -5.08 1.53
CA PRO A 69 9.32 -5.40 2.80
C PRO A 69 9.62 -4.37 3.89
N GLY A 70 8.66 -4.14 4.80
CA GLY A 70 8.75 -3.12 5.86
C GLY A 70 10.02 -3.21 6.69
N ARG A 71 10.46 -4.42 7.04
CA ARG A 71 11.66 -4.69 7.87
C ARG A 71 12.98 -4.14 7.31
N ILE A 72 13.10 -3.98 5.99
CA ILE A 72 14.29 -3.41 5.34
C ILE A 72 13.98 -2.08 4.66
N GLY A 73 12.73 -1.85 4.28
CA GLY A 73 12.29 -0.67 3.55
C GLY A 73 12.53 0.65 4.30
N GLU A 74 12.45 0.65 5.62
CA GLU A 74 12.72 1.84 6.44
C GLU A 74 14.16 2.31 6.34
N GLN A 75 15.12 1.39 6.47
CA GLN A 75 16.55 1.73 6.36
C GLN A 75 16.88 2.21 4.94
N VAL A 76 16.31 1.56 3.91
CA VAL A 76 16.49 1.96 2.51
C VAL A 76 15.89 3.34 2.27
N ARG A 77 14.69 3.62 2.78
CA ARG A 77 14.04 4.94 2.74
C ARG A 77 14.98 6.02 3.29
N THR A 78 15.55 5.79 4.46
CA THR A 78 16.46 6.76 5.11
C THR A 78 17.65 7.07 4.22
N ILE A 79 18.32 6.04 3.67
CA ILE A 79 19.45 6.20 2.74
C ILE A 79 19.04 6.99 1.49
N LEU A 80 17.86 6.73 0.93
CA LEU A 80 17.36 7.46 -0.25
C LEU A 80 17.14 8.94 0.06
N ILE A 81 16.55 9.25 1.21
CA ILE A 81 16.33 10.64 1.66
C ILE A 81 17.66 11.35 1.87
N GLU A 82 18.63 10.72 2.55
CA GLU A 82 19.98 11.27 2.75
C GLU A 82 20.71 11.51 1.42
N GLY A 83 20.46 10.66 0.43
CA GLY A 83 20.97 10.81 -0.94
C GLY A 83 20.23 11.85 -1.79
N GLY A 84 19.27 12.59 -1.22
CA GLY A 84 18.49 13.64 -1.93
C GLY A 84 17.59 13.08 -3.04
N LYS A 85 17.11 11.85 -2.91
CA LYS A 85 16.20 11.24 -3.90
C LYS A 85 14.76 11.58 -3.61
N ASP A 86 13.98 11.85 -4.65
CA ASP A 86 12.52 11.83 -4.54
C ASP A 86 12.04 10.37 -4.53
N VAL A 87 11.13 10.02 -3.60
CA VAL A 87 10.81 8.63 -3.28
C VAL A 87 9.30 8.41 -3.24
N VAL A 88 8.83 7.37 -3.94
CA VAL A 88 7.52 6.75 -3.71
C VAL A 88 7.75 5.51 -2.86
N ASP A 89 7.11 5.42 -1.70
CA ASP A 89 7.41 4.41 -0.70
C ASP A 89 6.19 3.58 -0.31
N LEU A 90 6.28 2.29 -0.61
CA LEU A 90 5.26 1.29 -0.31
C LEU A 90 5.59 0.49 0.96
N ALA A 91 6.79 0.64 1.51
CA ALA A 91 7.24 -0.15 2.65
C ALA A 91 6.37 0.12 3.89
N PHE A 92 5.64 -0.91 4.34
CA PHE A 92 4.73 -0.84 5.49
C PHE A 92 5.51 -1.01 6.80
N THR A 93 6.08 0.09 7.29
CA THR A 93 6.93 0.12 8.47
C THR A 93 6.15 0.42 9.75
N GLU A 94 6.66 0.01 10.91
CA GLU A 94 6.06 0.36 12.21
C GLU A 94 6.12 1.87 12.46
N GLN A 95 7.24 2.48 12.14
CA GLN A 95 7.51 3.88 12.41
C GLN A 95 6.85 4.79 11.36
N ASP A 96 6.40 5.95 11.82
CA ASP A 96 5.88 7.01 10.97
C ASP A 96 7.05 7.78 10.33
N PRO A 97 7.16 7.81 9.00
CA PRO A 97 8.23 8.51 8.30
C PRO A 97 8.23 10.02 8.48
N SER A 98 7.15 10.64 8.98
CA SER A 98 7.09 12.10 9.22
C SER A 98 8.20 12.60 10.14
N GLN A 99 8.77 11.73 11.01
CA GLN A 99 9.96 12.02 11.81
C GLN A 99 11.18 12.46 10.95
N HIS A 100 11.25 12.04 9.69
CA HIS A 100 12.31 12.40 8.75
C HIS A 100 12.07 13.73 8.01
N GLN A 101 11.02 14.49 8.35
CA GLN A 101 10.66 15.74 7.68
C GLN A 101 11.82 16.74 7.57
N LYS A 102 12.60 16.89 8.65
CA LYS A 102 13.77 17.77 8.64
C LYS A 102 14.85 17.25 7.69
N LEU A 103 15.16 15.95 7.77
CA LEU A 103 16.16 15.30 6.93
C LEU A 103 15.83 15.45 5.44
N ALA A 104 14.55 15.22 5.09
CA ALA A 104 14.09 15.38 3.71
C ALA A 104 14.26 16.79 3.17
N LYS A 105 13.92 17.81 3.98
CA LYS A 105 14.12 19.21 3.60
C LYS A 105 15.58 19.59 3.44
N GLU A 106 16.45 19.16 4.36
CA GLU A 106 17.90 19.43 4.33
C GLU A 106 18.57 18.82 3.09
N ASN A 107 18.10 17.66 2.64
CA ASN A 107 18.62 16.96 1.46
C ASN A 107 17.83 17.24 0.18
N SER A 108 16.86 18.15 0.19
CA SER A 108 16.01 18.46 -0.98
C SER A 108 15.25 17.26 -1.52
N SER A 109 14.96 16.27 -0.69
CA SER A 109 14.21 15.06 -1.01
C SER A 109 12.72 15.24 -0.78
N THR A 110 11.88 14.59 -1.59
CA THR A 110 10.44 14.48 -1.40
C THR A 110 10.08 13.02 -1.28
N LEU A 111 9.40 12.66 -0.20
CA LEU A 111 8.90 11.31 0.04
C LEU A 111 7.38 11.32 0.07
N ILE A 112 6.75 10.44 -0.71
CA ILE A 112 5.35 10.06 -0.55
C ILE A 112 5.34 8.66 0.04
N TRP A 113 4.78 8.49 1.23
CA TRP A 113 4.83 7.23 1.98
C TRP A 113 3.44 6.58 2.16
N ASP A 114 3.40 5.34 2.64
CA ASP A 114 2.18 4.53 2.78
C ASP A 114 1.38 4.43 1.46
N VAL A 115 2.11 4.27 0.36
CA VAL A 115 1.51 4.23 -0.98
C VAL A 115 0.96 2.85 -1.27
N GLY A 116 -0.36 2.72 -1.23
CA GLY A 116 -1.05 1.46 -1.49
C GLY A 116 -2.56 1.64 -1.64
N ILE A 117 -3.31 0.57 -1.51
CA ILE A 117 -4.78 0.63 -1.52
C ILE A 117 -5.31 1.10 -0.15
N ALA A 118 -4.79 0.53 0.95
CA ALA A 118 -5.04 0.94 2.33
C ALA A 118 -3.87 0.47 3.21
N PRO A 119 -3.08 1.42 3.74
CA PRO A 119 -3.14 2.86 3.51
C PRO A 119 -2.83 3.27 2.06
N GLY A 120 -3.23 4.48 1.68
CA GLY A 120 -3.01 5.05 0.37
C GLY A 120 -4.29 5.58 -0.27
N LEU A 121 -4.91 4.82 -1.18
CA LEU A 121 -6.17 5.19 -1.83
C LEU A 121 -7.28 5.49 -0.81
N SER A 122 -7.37 4.73 0.26
CA SER A 122 -8.33 4.97 1.35
C SER A 122 -8.20 6.37 1.94
N ASN A 123 -6.97 6.82 2.18
CA ASN A 123 -6.67 8.13 2.73
C ASN A 123 -7.08 9.25 1.77
N MET A 124 -6.74 9.10 0.48
CA MET A 124 -7.11 10.06 -0.57
C MET A 124 -8.64 10.19 -0.69
N ILE A 125 -9.39 9.08 -0.62
CA ILE A 125 -10.85 9.08 -0.70
C ILE A 125 -11.45 9.80 0.50
N ILE A 126 -10.99 9.51 1.72
CA ILE A 126 -11.48 10.18 2.93
C ILE A 126 -11.19 11.68 2.87
N LYS A 127 -10.00 12.07 2.39
CA LYS A 127 -9.64 13.48 2.20
C LYS A 127 -10.53 14.16 1.17
N LYS A 128 -10.82 13.51 0.04
CA LYS A 128 -11.73 14.03 -0.99
C LYS A 128 -13.14 14.29 -0.47
N GLU A 129 -13.63 13.39 0.38
CA GLU A 129 -14.98 13.49 0.96
C GLU A 129 -15.04 14.42 2.19
N PHE A 130 -13.88 14.87 2.67
CA PHE A 130 -13.81 15.80 3.80
C PHE A 130 -14.23 17.21 3.36
N ASP A 131 -15.12 17.80 4.17
CA ASP A 131 -15.59 19.18 4.03
C ASP A 131 -15.61 19.82 5.43
N GLU A 132 -15.04 21.00 5.58
CA GLU A 132 -14.99 21.71 6.86
C GLU A 132 -16.38 22.10 7.39
N ASP A 133 -17.32 22.36 6.48
CA ASP A 133 -18.69 22.73 6.81
C ASP A 133 -19.56 21.49 7.09
N ASN A 134 -19.17 20.31 6.58
CA ASN A 134 -19.90 19.07 6.77
C ASN A 134 -18.94 17.94 7.19
N LYS A 135 -18.55 17.96 8.46
CA LYS A 135 -17.50 17.09 9.02
C LYS A 135 -17.90 15.61 9.03
N ILE A 136 -16.94 14.77 8.72
CA ILE A 136 -17.06 13.33 8.91
C ILE A 136 -17.08 13.03 10.41
N LEU A 137 -18.21 12.49 10.91
CA LEU A 137 -18.36 12.10 12.32
C LEU A 137 -17.63 10.81 12.64
N SER A 138 -17.69 9.86 11.71
CA SER A 138 -16.91 8.61 11.79
C SER A 138 -16.56 8.09 10.40
N ALA A 139 -15.42 7.43 10.28
CA ALA A 139 -15.01 6.71 9.08
C ALA A 139 -14.54 5.29 9.45
N THR A 140 -14.91 4.33 8.60
CA THR A 140 -14.48 2.94 8.74
C THR A 140 -13.92 2.48 7.40
N ILE A 141 -12.73 1.93 7.42
CA ILE A 141 -12.09 1.29 6.28
C ILE A 141 -12.12 -0.22 6.53
N LYS A 142 -12.54 -1.00 5.54
CA LYS A 142 -12.42 -2.46 5.53
C LYS A 142 -11.74 -2.87 4.24
N VAL A 143 -10.67 -3.62 4.31
CA VAL A 143 -9.87 -3.99 3.13
C VAL A 143 -9.37 -5.42 3.21
N GLY A 144 -9.28 -6.11 2.09
CA GLY A 144 -8.69 -7.43 2.03
C GLY A 144 -8.41 -7.91 0.61
N GLY A 145 -7.29 -8.61 0.46
CA GLY A 145 -6.97 -9.42 -0.71
C GLY A 145 -7.11 -10.89 -0.34
N ASN A 146 -7.92 -11.64 -1.08
CA ASN A 146 -8.27 -13.02 -0.75
C ASN A 146 -8.44 -13.86 -2.01
N PRO A 147 -8.25 -15.20 -1.94
CA PRO A 147 -8.72 -16.08 -3.00
C PRO A 147 -10.24 -15.97 -3.16
N GLN A 148 -10.75 -16.13 -4.38
CA GLN A 148 -12.20 -16.03 -4.66
C GLN A 148 -13.04 -17.09 -3.94
N SER A 149 -12.44 -18.19 -3.55
CA SER A 149 -13.10 -19.25 -2.79
C SER A 149 -12.25 -19.68 -1.61
N PRO A 150 -12.86 -19.97 -0.45
CA PRO A 150 -12.16 -20.58 0.67
C PRO A 150 -11.70 -21.99 0.33
N ASP A 151 -10.73 -22.51 1.08
CA ASP A 151 -10.23 -23.88 1.00
C ASP A 151 -10.16 -24.53 2.40
N ASP A 152 -9.77 -25.80 2.44
CA ASP A 152 -9.65 -26.57 3.68
C ASP A 152 -8.34 -26.26 4.45
N THR A 153 -7.51 -25.36 3.94
CA THR A 153 -6.23 -24.99 4.56
C THR A 153 -6.32 -23.64 5.27
N TRP A 154 -5.77 -22.59 4.68
CA TRP A 154 -5.79 -21.24 5.26
C TRP A 154 -6.87 -20.33 4.69
N SER A 155 -7.48 -20.72 3.56
CA SER A 155 -8.37 -19.85 2.77
C SER A 155 -7.74 -18.50 2.46
N TYR A 156 -6.41 -18.48 2.34
CA TYR A 156 -5.61 -17.29 2.18
C TYR A 156 -4.35 -17.58 1.36
N MET A 157 -3.90 -16.58 0.65
CA MET A 157 -2.56 -16.47 0.06
C MET A 157 -2.16 -14.99 0.10
N ALA A 158 -0.92 -14.71 0.49
CA ALA A 158 -0.46 -13.35 0.71
C ALA A 158 -0.27 -12.60 -0.62
N PRO A 159 -1.06 -11.55 -0.90
CA PRO A 159 -0.98 -10.83 -2.17
C PRO A 159 0.16 -9.81 -2.23
N PHE A 160 0.89 -9.65 -1.13
CA PHE A 160 2.10 -8.85 -0.97
C PHE A 160 3.08 -9.57 -0.04
N SER A 161 4.03 -8.87 0.60
CA SER A 161 5.01 -9.49 1.50
C SER A 161 4.34 -10.30 2.63
N PRO A 162 4.49 -11.62 2.69
CA PRO A 162 3.88 -12.42 3.76
C PRO A 162 4.40 -12.07 5.16
N SER A 163 5.64 -11.59 5.28
CA SER A 163 6.19 -11.12 6.56
C SER A 163 5.47 -9.87 7.05
N ASP A 164 5.06 -8.96 6.15
CA ASP A 164 4.31 -7.77 6.52
C ASP A 164 2.88 -8.13 6.98
N VAL A 165 2.30 -9.24 6.46
CA VAL A 165 1.02 -9.79 6.95
C VAL A 165 1.16 -10.32 8.38
N ILE A 166 2.27 -10.98 8.71
CA ILE A 166 2.53 -11.44 10.09
C ILE A 166 2.62 -10.22 11.03
N GLU A 167 3.31 -9.17 10.61
CA GLU A 167 3.37 -7.91 11.38
C GLU A 167 1.99 -7.27 11.53
N GLU A 168 1.16 -7.25 10.48
CA GLU A 168 -0.21 -6.76 10.52
C GLU A 168 -1.05 -7.47 11.59
N TYR A 169 -0.86 -8.79 11.77
CA TYR A 169 -1.61 -9.57 12.75
C TYR A 169 -1.07 -9.49 14.18
N THR A 170 0.15 -9.03 14.37
CA THR A 170 0.81 -8.95 15.69
C THR A 170 0.93 -7.54 16.23
N ARG A 171 1.01 -6.53 15.34
CA ARG A 171 1.12 -5.12 15.72
C ARG A 171 -0.19 -4.63 16.35
N PRO A 172 -0.16 -4.00 17.54
CA PRO A 172 -1.35 -3.39 18.12
C PRO A 172 -1.97 -2.35 17.18
N ALA A 173 -3.29 -2.40 17.03
CA ALA A 173 -4.04 -1.49 16.17
C ALA A 173 -4.24 -0.12 16.85
N ARG A 174 -3.96 0.97 16.12
CA ARG A 174 -4.26 2.33 16.54
C ARG A 174 -5.57 2.79 15.90
N ILE A 175 -6.48 3.29 16.72
CA ILE A 175 -7.79 3.79 16.29
C ILE A 175 -8.01 5.21 16.79
N LEU A 176 -8.92 5.96 16.18
CA LEU A 176 -9.37 7.25 16.68
C LEU A 176 -10.73 7.08 17.39
N VAL A 177 -10.81 7.55 18.62
CA VAL A 177 -12.05 7.61 19.41
C VAL A 177 -12.14 8.99 20.03
N ASP A 178 -13.16 9.76 19.66
CA ASP A 178 -13.40 11.13 20.11
C ASP A 178 -12.21 12.09 19.88
N GLY A 179 -11.42 11.82 18.85
CA GLY A 179 -10.24 12.60 18.45
C GLY A 179 -8.96 12.19 19.19
N GLU A 180 -9.02 11.15 20.02
CA GLU A 180 -7.86 10.61 20.70
C GLU A 180 -7.39 9.30 20.06
N VAL A 181 -6.09 9.14 19.88
CA VAL A 181 -5.49 7.88 19.44
C VAL A 181 -5.54 6.87 20.59
N LYS A 182 -6.19 5.74 20.36
CA LYS A 182 -6.20 4.60 21.28
C LYS A 182 -5.52 3.41 20.62
N THR A 183 -4.69 2.74 21.41
CA THR A 183 -4.02 1.50 20.99
C THR A 183 -4.77 0.31 21.63
N VAL A 184 -5.18 -0.63 20.79
CA VAL A 184 -5.88 -1.85 21.17
C VAL A 184 -5.15 -3.07 20.62
N PRO A 185 -5.31 -4.27 21.20
CA PRO A 185 -4.70 -5.46 20.61
C PRO A 185 -5.19 -5.66 19.17
N ALA A 186 -4.29 -6.09 18.28
CA ALA A 186 -4.67 -6.51 16.94
C ALA A 186 -5.71 -7.63 16.98
N LEU A 187 -6.43 -7.82 15.87
CA LEU A 187 -7.41 -8.89 15.68
C LEU A 187 -8.65 -8.80 16.59
N THR A 188 -8.80 -7.72 17.36
CA THR A 188 -10.00 -7.47 18.16
C THR A 188 -11.16 -6.96 17.29
N GLU A 189 -12.35 -6.83 17.92
CA GLU A 189 -13.59 -6.43 17.25
C GLU A 189 -13.94 -7.32 16.05
N LYS A 190 -13.56 -8.61 16.08
CA LYS A 190 -13.89 -9.56 15.01
C LYS A 190 -15.40 -9.65 14.83
N HIS A 191 -15.86 -9.45 13.58
CA HIS A 191 -17.27 -9.52 13.23
C HIS A 191 -17.47 -10.02 11.79
N SER A 192 -18.65 -10.57 11.51
CA SER A 192 -19.01 -11.00 10.16
C SER A 192 -19.52 -9.83 9.34
N ILE A 193 -19.13 -9.79 8.07
CA ILE A 193 -19.61 -8.85 7.06
C ILE A 193 -20.05 -9.61 5.82
N ASP A 194 -20.93 -9.00 5.02
CA ASP A 194 -21.28 -9.50 3.70
C ASP A 194 -20.52 -8.68 2.65
N VAL A 195 -19.73 -9.38 1.82
CA VAL A 195 -18.97 -8.79 0.72
C VAL A 195 -19.65 -9.12 -0.59
N ASP A 196 -20.10 -8.09 -1.30
CA ASP A 196 -20.86 -8.27 -2.55
C ASP A 196 -20.07 -9.09 -3.57
N GLY A 197 -20.72 -10.10 -4.15
CA GLY A 197 -20.11 -11.04 -5.08
C GLY A 197 -19.34 -12.21 -4.44
N PHE A 198 -18.98 -12.12 -3.14
CA PHE A 198 -18.16 -13.14 -2.46
C PHE A 198 -18.84 -13.76 -1.24
N GLY A 199 -19.83 -13.09 -0.64
CA GLY A 199 -20.59 -13.60 0.48
C GLY A 199 -20.01 -13.21 1.85
N LYS A 200 -20.19 -14.11 2.85
CA LYS A 200 -19.80 -13.81 4.24
C LYS A 200 -18.29 -13.90 4.44
N MET A 201 -17.75 -12.84 5.03
CA MET A 201 -16.34 -12.75 5.43
C MET A 201 -16.23 -12.28 6.89
N GLU A 202 -15.03 -12.30 7.45
CA GLU A 202 -14.72 -11.77 8.78
C GLU A 202 -13.85 -10.53 8.65
N ALA A 203 -14.20 -9.48 9.39
CA ALA A 203 -13.42 -8.26 9.56
C ALA A 203 -12.89 -8.17 11.00
N PHE A 204 -11.66 -7.70 11.18
CA PHE A 204 -11.01 -7.53 12.48
C PHE A 204 -10.02 -6.35 12.43
N LEU A 205 -9.80 -5.69 13.57
CA LEU A 205 -8.95 -4.50 13.66
C LEU A 205 -7.49 -4.80 13.33
N THR A 206 -6.90 -3.92 12.52
CA THR A 206 -5.48 -3.85 12.19
C THR A 206 -4.97 -2.39 12.19
N ASP A 207 -3.64 -2.19 12.11
CA ASP A 207 -3.00 -0.86 12.26
C ASP A 207 -2.87 -0.12 10.92
N GLY A 208 -3.97 0.01 10.16
CA GLY A 208 -3.97 0.57 8.82
C GLY A 208 -4.35 2.06 8.71
N LEU A 209 -4.76 2.74 9.80
CA LEU A 209 -5.10 4.17 9.73
C LEU A 209 -3.91 5.08 9.44
N ARG A 210 -2.75 4.78 10.01
CA ARG A 210 -1.47 5.42 9.74
C ARG A 210 -1.53 6.96 9.86
N SER A 211 -1.26 7.69 8.76
CA SER A 211 -1.30 9.16 8.72
C SER A 211 -2.68 9.74 9.06
N LEU A 212 -3.76 9.02 8.80
CA LEU A 212 -5.12 9.45 9.18
C LEU A 212 -5.29 9.67 10.68
N LEU A 213 -4.45 9.06 11.52
CA LEU A 213 -4.48 9.28 12.98
C LEU A 213 -4.22 10.74 13.37
N VAL A 214 -3.51 11.49 12.53
CA VAL A 214 -3.14 12.90 12.78
C VAL A 214 -3.72 13.89 11.75
N ALA A 215 -4.38 13.40 10.71
CA ALA A 215 -4.88 14.21 9.61
C ALA A 215 -6.09 15.10 9.96
N ASN A 216 -6.70 14.91 11.14
CA ASN A 216 -7.87 15.67 11.62
C ASN A 216 -9.10 15.64 10.67
N LEU A 217 -9.28 14.57 9.90
CA LEU A 217 -10.40 14.43 8.96
C LEU A 217 -11.67 13.91 9.62
N SER A 218 -11.54 13.16 10.72
CA SER A 218 -12.64 12.69 11.56
C SER A 218 -12.14 12.46 12.98
N LYS A 219 -13.07 12.45 13.96
CA LYS A 219 -12.76 12.13 15.36
C LYS A 219 -12.87 10.64 15.69
N ASN A 220 -13.53 9.87 14.85
CA ASN A 220 -13.74 8.44 15.06
C ASN A 220 -13.37 7.69 13.79
N MET A 221 -12.31 6.90 13.84
CA MET A 221 -11.84 6.15 12.68
C MET A 221 -11.32 4.78 13.10
N LYS A 222 -11.63 3.78 12.28
CA LYS A 222 -11.15 2.40 12.44
C LYS A 222 -10.80 1.81 11.07
N GLU A 223 -9.82 0.93 11.07
CA GLU A 223 -9.48 0.12 9.91
C GLU A 223 -9.58 -1.36 10.29
N TYR A 224 -10.12 -2.16 9.39
CA TYR A 224 -10.30 -3.60 9.54
C TYR A 224 -9.72 -4.33 8.33
N THR A 225 -8.97 -5.37 8.62
CA THR A 225 -8.59 -6.36 7.61
C THR A 225 -9.71 -7.37 7.43
N VAL A 226 -9.95 -7.78 6.19
CA VAL A 226 -11.03 -8.70 5.79
C VAL A 226 -10.43 -10.01 5.28
N ARG A 227 -10.90 -11.13 5.84
CA ARG A 227 -10.48 -12.50 5.48
C ARG A 227 -11.67 -13.45 5.42
N TRP A 228 -11.48 -14.60 4.83
CA TRP A 228 -12.46 -15.71 4.90
C TRP A 228 -12.70 -16.13 6.35
N PRO A 229 -13.96 -16.54 6.70
CA PRO A 229 -14.25 -17.02 8.05
C PRO A 229 -13.35 -18.19 8.46
N GLY A 230 -12.87 -18.13 9.69
CA GLY A 230 -11.98 -19.14 10.27
C GLY A 230 -10.49 -18.89 10.07
N HIS A 231 -10.07 -18.06 9.11
CA HIS A 231 -8.65 -17.75 8.88
C HIS A 231 -7.98 -17.22 10.15
N ILE A 232 -8.57 -16.19 10.75
CA ILE A 232 -7.96 -15.55 11.93
C ILE A 232 -8.10 -16.39 13.20
N THR A 233 -9.14 -17.23 13.30
CA THR A 233 -9.26 -18.20 14.38
C THR A 233 -8.11 -19.21 14.30
N LYS A 234 -7.86 -19.76 13.10
CA LYS A 234 -6.74 -20.68 12.87
C LYS A 234 -5.38 -20.03 13.17
N TRP A 235 -5.20 -18.74 12.78
CA TRP A 235 -3.99 -18.00 13.14
C TRP A 235 -3.79 -17.92 14.65
N ILE A 236 -4.83 -17.56 15.41
CA ILE A 236 -4.76 -17.44 16.88
C ILE A 236 -4.49 -18.79 17.52
N ASP A 237 -5.14 -19.85 17.05
CA ASP A 237 -5.01 -21.22 17.61
C ASP A 237 -3.60 -21.79 17.37
N LEU A 238 -2.96 -21.44 16.27
CA LEU A 238 -1.60 -21.88 15.89
C LEU A 238 -0.50 -20.89 16.24
N ALA A 239 -0.85 -19.75 16.87
CA ALA A 239 0.12 -18.72 17.23
C ALA A 239 1.21 -19.30 18.15
N GLY A 240 2.46 -19.22 17.69
CA GLY A 240 3.63 -19.78 18.40
C GLY A 240 3.90 -21.27 18.17
N GLU A 241 3.04 -22.00 17.45
CA GLU A 241 3.28 -23.39 17.03
C GLU A 241 3.99 -23.45 15.66
N LEU A 242 3.72 -22.49 14.76
CA LEU A 242 4.32 -22.39 13.43
C LEU A 242 5.47 -21.38 13.42
N THR A 243 6.51 -21.74 12.70
CA THR A 243 7.61 -20.82 12.38
C THR A 243 7.21 -19.84 11.29
N GLU A 244 7.93 -18.71 11.17
CA GLU A 244 7.72 -17.76 10.09
C GLU A 244 7.86 -18.46 8.72
N ASP A 245 8.87 -19.28 8.50
CA ASP A 245 9.08 -19.98 7.23
C ASP A 245 7.91 -20.91 6.85
N GLU A 246 7.31 -21.60 7.83
CA GLU A 246 6.12 -22.44 7.59
C GLU A 246 4.91 -21.61 7.19
N LEU A 247 4.75 -20.41 7.76
CA LEU A 247 3.68 -19.47 7.37
C LEU A 247 3.93 -18.87 5.99
N LEU A 248 5.18 -18.47 5.68
CA LEU A 248 5.55 -17.96 4.36
C LEU A 248 5.26 -18.98 3.26
N ASP A 249 5.57 -20.25 3.51
CA ASP A 249 5.25 -21.35 2.57
C ASP A 249 3.74 -21.59 2.47
N ALA A 250 3.03 -21.60 3.60
CA ALA A 250 1.58 -21.85 3.64
C ALA A 250 0.75 -20.74 2.97
N TRP A 251 1.24 -19.50 3.01
CA TRP A 251 0.59 -18.32 2.42
C TRP A 251 1.19 -17.88 1.09
N LYS A 252 2.03 -18.72 0.51
CA LYS A 252 2.63 -18.42 -0.79
C LYS A 252 1.58 -18.10 -1.83
N PHE A 253 1.75 -17.01 -2.56
CA PHE A 253 0.83 -16.60 -3.60
C PHE A 253 0.85 -17.56 -4.79
N ASP A 254 -0.32 -18.09 -5.15
CA ASP A 254 -0.51 -18.93 -6.34
C ASP A 254 -1.12 -18.09 -7.47
N LYS A 255 -0.32 -17.79 -8.50
CA LYS A 255 -0.77 -17.03 -9.68
C LYS A 255 -1.85 -17.74 -10.52
N GLN A 256 -2.11 -19.04 -10.28
CA GLN A 256 -3.12 -19.80 -11.00
C GLN A 256 -4.47 -19.82 -10.25
N ARG A 257 -4.48 -19.39 -9.00
CA ARG A 257 -5.68 -19.35 -8.18
C ARG A 257 -6.35 -17.99 -8.33
N ASP A 258 -7.64 -18.01 -8.71
CA ASP A 258 -8.45 -16.79 -8.80
C ASP A 258 -8.53 -16.09 -7.45
N GLU A 259 -8.38 -14.77 -7.47
CA GLU A 259 -8.33 -13.93 -6.29
C GLU A 259 -9.02 -12.58 -6.53
N PHE A 260 -9.28 -11.87 -5.45
CA PHE A 260 -9.84 -10.53 -5.49
C PHE A 260 -9.27 -9.64 -4.40
N THR A 261 -9.29 -8.35 -4.65
CA THR A 261 -9.11 -7.30 -3.65
C THR A 261 -10.42 -6.53 -3.52
N TRP A 262 -10.83 -6.32 -2.29
CA TRP A 262 -12.04 -5.57 -1.96
C TRP A 262 -11.76 -4.56 -0.86
N MET A 263 -12.31 -3.35 -0.98
CA MET A 263 -12.24 -2.32 0.04
C MET A 263 -13.57 -1.59 0.13
N GLU A 264 -14.04 -1.38 1.36
CA GLU A 264 -15.17 -0.50 1.70
C GLU A 264 -14.66 0.64 2.58
N ILE A 265 -15.06 1.86 2.22
CA ILE A 265 -14.84 3.05 3.05
C ILE A 265 -16.21 3.64 3.34
N ALA A 266 -16.68 3.50 4.59
CA ALA A 266 -17.95 4.03 5.05
C ALA A 266 -17.71 5.27 5.90
N MET A 267 -18.32 6.40 5.53
CA MET A 267 -18.22 7.68 6.22
C MET A 267 -19.61 8.17 6.62
N ASN A 268 -19.75 8.51 7.89
CA ASN A 268 -20.99 9.03 8.44
C ASN A 268 -20.85 10.53 8.75
N TYR A 269 -21.83 11.28 8.32
CA TYR A 269 -22.02 12.70 8.58
C TYR A 269 -23.27 12.89 9.45
N ALA A 270 -23.60 14.12 9.79
CA ALA A 270 -24.78 14.40 10.61
C ALA A 270 -26.10 13.97 9.94
N GLU A 271 -26.23 14.14 8.62
CA GLU A 271 -27.47 13.94 7.88
C GLU A 271 -27.37 12.92 6.74
N LYS A 272 -26.17 12.40 6.44
CA LYS A 272 -25.95 11.43 5.36
C LYS A 272 -24.88 10.44 5.73
N SER A 273 -24.83 9.35 4.98
CA SER A 273 -23.68 8.42 4.93
C SER A 273 -23.21 8.30 3.49
N VAL A 274 -21.90 8.17 3.32
CA VAL A 274 -21.26 7.93 2.02
C VAL A 274 -20.46 6.66 2.14
N THR A 275 -20.61 5.78 1.16
CA THR A 275 -19.83 4.53 1.10
C THR A 275 -19.18 4.43 -0.28
N TRP A 276 -17.87 4.19 -0.26
CA TRP A 276 -17.09 3.83 -1.44
C TRP A 276 -16.79 2.35 -1.38
N ILE A 277 -16.99 1.66 -2.51
CA ILE A 277 -16.60 0.25 -2.67
C ILE A 277 -15.64 0.18 -3.85
N ILE A 278 -14.49 -0.43 -3.61
CA ILE A 278 -13.47 -0.74 -4.60
C ILE A 278 -13.36 -2.26 -4.65
N SER A 279 -13.48 -2.83 -5.84
CA SER A 279 -13.31 -4.26 -6.06
C SER A 279 -12.56 -4.50 -7.36
N ASP A 280 -11.54 -5.32 -7.31
CA ASP A 280 -10.76 -5.75 -8.47
C ASP A 280 -10.48 -7.25 -8.40
N THR A 281 -10.27 -7.86 -9.55
CA THR A 281 -9.81 -9.24 -9.70
C THR A 281 -8.53 -9.27 -10.53
N GLY A 282 -7.73 -10.32 -10.40
CA GLY A 282 -6.50 -10.46 -11.18
C GLY A 282 -6.76 -10.38 -12.67
N LYS A 283 -5.88 -9.70 -13.40
CA LYS A 283 -5.99 -9.48 -14.84
C LYS A 283 -4.63 -9.37 -15.51
N ASP A 284 -4.52 -9.86 -16.74
CA ASP A 284 -3.30 -9.77 -17.56
C ASP A 284 -2.05 -10.38 -16.87
N GLY A 285 -2.24 -11.41 -16.02
CA GLY A 285 -1.19 -12.07 -15.26
C GLY A 285 -0.76 -11.37 -13.97
N PHE A 286 -1.42 -10.28 -13.60
CA PHE A 286 -1.18 -9.54 -12.35
C PHE A 286 -2.33 -9.74 -11.37
N SER A 287 -2.00 -9.83 -10.08
CA SER A 287 -3.01 -9.93 -9.02
C SER A 287 -3.76 -8.60 -8.85
N SER A 288 -4.98 -8.69 -8.31
CA SER A 288 -5.81 -7.53 -8.01
C SER A 288 -5.13 -6.57 -7.03
N MET A 289 -4.45 -7.10 -6.00
CA MET A 289 -3.70 -6.27 -5.05
C MET A 289 -2.50 -5.58 -5.73
N ALA A 290 -1.76 -6.29 -6.59
CA ALA A 290 -0.65 -5.70 -7.33
C ALA A 290 -1.14 -4.57 -8.26
N ARG A 291 -2.31 -4.76 -8.88
CA ARG A 291 -2.95 -3.76 -9.75
C ARG A 291 -3.41 -2.55 -8.96
N SER A 292 -4.22 -2.75 -7.91
CA SER A 292 -4.79 -1.65 -7.11
C SER A 292 -3.72 -0.84 -6.39
N THR A 293 -2.77 -1.48 -5.71
CA THR A 293 -1.62 -0.82 -5.07
C THR A 293 -0.72 -0.16 -6.11
N GLY A 294 -0.42 -0.87 -7.21
CA GLY A 294 0.48 -0.38 -8.25
C GLY A 294 -0.06 0.83 -8.99
N LEU A 295 -1.37 0.96 -9.23
CA LEU A 295 -1.97 2.14 -9.84
C LEU A 295 -1.79 3.38 -8.97
N VAL A 296 -1.97 3.27 -7.66
CA VAL A 296 -1.69 4.37 -6.72
C VAL A 296 -0.20 4.74 -6.76
N THR A 297 0.67 3.74 -6.80
CA THR A 297 2.13 3.94 -6.93
C THR A 297 2.49 4.73 -8.17
N ILE A 298 1.91 4.38 -9.31
CA ILE A 298 2.16 5.07 -10.59
C ILE A 298 1.66 6.51 -10.53
N ALA A 299 0.49 6.76 -9.95
CA ALA A 299 -0.02 8.12 -9.75
C ALA A 299 0.93 8.97 -8.92
N CYS A 300 1.41 8.45 -7.79
CA CYS A 300 2.42 9.11 -6.95
C CYS A 300 3.75 9.32 -7.67
N PHE A 301 4.18 8.35 -8.48
CA PHE A 301 5.39 8.48 -9.29
C PHE A 301 5.25 9.61 -10.33
N ILE A 302 4.14 9.68 -11.04
CA ILE A 302 3.87 10.75 -12.02
C ILE A 302 3.85 12.12 -11.32
N GLU A 303 3.29 12.23 -10.12
CA GLU A 303 3.27 13.46 -9.35
C GLU A 303 4.69 13.92 -8.99
N LEU A 304 5.59 13.03 -8.58
CA LEU A 304 6.99 13.36 -8.34
C LEU A 304 7.73 13.72 -9.64
N MET A 305 7.46 13.04 -10.74
CA MET A 305 8.03 13.40 -12.05
C MET A 305 7.57 14.78 -12.52
N ASN A 306 6.32 15.16 -12.25
CA ASN A 306 5.78 16.48 -12.55
C ASN A 306 6.43 17.59 -11.71
N LYS A 307 6.95 17.28 -10.50
CA LYS A 307 7.68 18.21 -9.66
C LYS A 307 8.92 18.77 -10.40
N THR A 308 9.64 17.93 -11.13
CA THR A 308 10.80 18.35 -11.91
C THR A 308 10.44 19.36 -13.01
N ASN A 309 9.18 19.37 -13.45
CA ASN A 309 8.65 20.23 -14.51
C ASN A 309 7.83 21.43 -13.94
N ASN A 310 7.83 21.66 -12.63
CA ASN A 310 7.01 22.66 -11.93
C ASN A 310 5.50 22.51 -12.18
N GLN A 311 5.03 21.28 -12.38
CA GLN A 311 3.62 20.94 -12.61
C GLN A 311 3.01 20.12 -11.46
N SER A 312 3.79 19.83 -10.42
CA SER A 312 3.34 19.11 -9.23
C SER A 312 2.50 19.98 -8.30
N THR A 313 1.54 19.36 -7.63
CA THR A 313 0.78 19.97 -6.54
C THR A 313 1.60 20.07 -5.24
N LEU A 314 2.70 19.32 -5.14
CA LEU A 314 3.60 19.30 -3.99
C LEU A 314 4.48 20.56 -3.98
N ALA A 315 4.30 21.38 -2.95
CA ALA A 315 4.87 22.74 -2.91
C ALA A 315 6.40 22.78 -2.68
N SER A 316 6.97 21.76 -2.01
CA SER A 316 8.39 21.77 -1.59
C SER A 316 8.90 20.36 -1.27
N SER A 317 10.20 20.25 -1.01
CA SER A 317 10.78 19.01 -0.46
C SER A 317 10.25 18.73 0.95
N GLY A 318 10.05 17.45 1.29
CA GLY A 318 9.50 17.03 2.57
C GLY A 318 8.83 15.66 2.51
N ILE A 319 8.16 15.32 3.58
CA ILE A 319 7.41 14.06 3.73
C ILE A 319 5.93 14.36 3.51
N TYR A 320 5.30 13.61 2.63
CA TYR A 320 3.90 13.72 2.26
C TYR A 320 3.17 12.40 2.48
N SER A 321 1.98 12.50 3.04
CA SER A 321 1.05 11.39 3.21
C SER A 321 0.12 11.27 1.99
N PRO A 322 -0.55 10.13 1.77
CA PRO A 322 -1.46 10.00 0.64
C PRO A 322 -2.60 11.03 0.60
N GLU A 323 -3.10 11.46 1.76
CA GLU A 323 -4.13 12.50 1.86
C GLU A 323 -3.66 13.92 1.50
N ASP A 324 -2.36 14.12 1.32
CA ASP A 324 -1.81 15.39 0.81
C ASP A 324 -1.91 15.48 -0.73
N LEU A 325 -2.24 14.37 -1.39
CA LEU A 325 -2.34 14.26 -2.84
C LEU A 325 -3.79 14.38 -3.32
N ASP A 326 -3.96 14.90 -4.55
CA ASP A 326 -5.27 14.94 -5.19
C ASP A 326 -5.64 13.57 -5.77
N LEU A 327 -6.80 13.04 -5.38
CA LEU A 327 -7.34 11.78 -5.90
C LEU A 327 -7.50 11.76 -7.43
N SER A 328 -7.62 12.92 -8.07
CA SER A 328 -7.71 13.04 -9.54
C SER A 328 -6.49 12.44 -10.26
N LEU A 329 -5.34 12.34 -9.59
CA LEU A 329 -4.13 11.70 -10.11
C LEU A 329 -4.35 10.23 -10.47
N ILE A 330 -5.26 9.52 -9.79
CA ILE A 330 -5.53 8.10 -10.05
C ILE A 330 -6.27 7.89 -11.38
N HIS A 331 -7.02 8.88 -11.86
CA HIS A 331 -7.69 8.81 -13.16
C HIS A 331 -6.73 8.86 -14.36
N ILE A 332 -5.48 9.25 -14.15
CA ILE A 332 -4.45 9.32 -15.20
C ILE A 332 -3.93 7.93 -15.56
N SER A 333 -4.01 6.97 -14.63
CA SER A 333 -3.40 5.66 -14.78
C SER A 333 -4.30 4.56 -15.34
N GLU A 334 -5.63 4.66 -15.28
CA GLU A 334 -6.60 3.81 -16.02
C GLU A 334 -7.91 4.57 -16.30
N PRO A 335 -8.44 4.50 -17.54
CA PRO A 335 -9.79 5.00 -17.82
C PRO A 335 -10.81 3.94 -17.36
N THR A 336 -11.03 3.78 -16.09
CA THR A 336 -12.14 2.98 -15.57
C THR A 336 -13.32 3.91 -15.28
N ARG A 337 -14.44 3.66 -15.96
CA ARG A 337 -15.71 4.32 -15.62
C ARG A 337 -16.10 3.90 -14.20
N PRO A 338 -16.44 4.84 -13.31
CA PRO A 338 -17.15 4.51 -12.11
C PRO A 338 -18.47 3.86 -12.49
N THR A 339 -18.76 2.67 -12.01
CA THR A 339 -20.13 2.15 -11.99
C THR A 339 -20.87 2.96 -10.93
N LEU A 340 -21.74 3.85 -11.39
CA LEU A 340 -22.73 4.55 -10.57
C LEU A 340 -23.79 3.57 -10.09
#